data_e8a2e4c0eb7ba91357222f1cc199d443
#
_entry.id   e8a2e4c0eb7ba91357222f1cc199d443
#
_cell.length_a   1.000
_cell.length_b   1.000
_cell.length_c   1.000
_cell.angle_alpha   90.00
_cell.angle_beta   90.00
_cell.angle_gamma   90.00
#
_symmetry.space_group_name_H-M   'P 1'
#
loop_
_entity.id
_entity.type
_entity.pdbx_description
1 polymer ?
#
loop_
_entity_poly.entity_id
_entity_poly.type
_entity_poly.pdbx_seq_one_letter_code
_entity_poly.pdbx_strand_id
1 'polypeptide(L)'
;VHGSRGLGDVYKRQQVYLVNTGWTGGPLGVGKRFPIPVTRAIITAILNNKLENTQTKTLKILNLNIPLSIDGVDSNLLEPEKCWTSPIKYKQAARALASLFVENMSNFVVTEEIAKSGPQCR
;
A
#
# COMPACT_ATOMS: atom_id res chain seq x y z
N VAL A 1 6.16 -3.95 6.38
CA VAL A 1 7.60 -3.97 6.28
C VAL A 1 8.19 -2.64 6.66
N HIS A 2 9.06 -2.64 7.62
CA HIS A 2 9.79 -1.45 8.01
C HIS A 2 11.25 -1.61 7.73
N GLY A 3 11.83 -0.55 7.21
CA GLY A 3 13.26 -0.43 7.23
C GLY A 3 13.73 -0.29 8.67
N SER A 4 15.00 -0.53 8.88
CA SER A 4 15.61 -0.27 10.17
C SER A 4 15.42 1.20 10.54
N ARG A 5 15.02 1.44 11.77
CA ARG A 5 14.94 2.80 12.32
C ARG A 5 16.20 3.08 13.12
N GLY A 6 16.16 3.90 14.06
CA GLY A 6 17.30 4.15 14.91
C GLY A 6 18.53 4.64 14.16
N LEU A 7 19.59 3.89 14.19
CA LEU A 7 20.88 4.34 13.65
C LEU A 7 20.81 4.68 12.16
N GLY A 8 20.17 3.84 11.36
CA GLY A 8 20.06 4.10 9.94
C GLY A 8 19.32 5.39 9.63
N ASP A 9 18.34 5.68 10.44
CA ASP A 9 17.49 6.82 10.26
C ASP A 9 18.21 8.14 10.56
N VAL A 10 19.14 8.10 11.47
CA VAL A 10 19.91 9.28 11.85
C VAL A 10 20.75 9.79 10.69
N TYR A 11 21.28 8.89 9.91
CA TYR A 11 22.25 9.25 8.88
C TYR A 11 21.64 9.47 7.53
N LYS A 12 20.48 8.89 7.29
CA LYS A 12 19.81 9.04 6.00
C LYS A 12 18.36 8.61 6.10
N ARG A 13 17.57 9.16 5.23
CA ARG A 13 16.19 8.75 5.10
C ARG A 13 16.15 7.44 4.33
N GLN A 14 15.43 6.49 4.86
CA GLN A 14 15.20 5.23 4.21
C GLN A 14 13.87 5.23 3.50
N GLN A 15 13.85 4.68 2.30
CA GLN A 15 12.62 4.45 1.57
C GLN A 15 12.03 3.13 2.02
N VAL A 16 10.74 3.14 2.37
CA VAL A 16 10.03 1.96 2.81
C VAL A 16 8.87 1.71 1.87
N TYR A 17 8.79 0.50 1.35
CA TYR A 17 7.73 0.10 0.43
C TYR A 17 6.99 -1.11 0.97
N LEU A 18 5.66 -1.07 0.86
CA LEU A 18 4.82 -2.24 1.08
C LEU A 18 4.48 -2.81 -0.29
N VAL A 19 4.85 -4.05 -0.53
CA VAL A 19 4.60 -4.71 -1.81
C VAL A 19 3.60 -5.84 -1.61
N ASN A 20 2.47 -5.74 -2.30
CA ASN A 20 1.48 -6.81 -2.29
C ASN A 20 1.87 -7.86 -3.33
N THR A 21 2.27 -9.02 -2.87
CA THR A 21 2.62 -10.15 -3.72
C THR A 21 1.54 -11.22 -3.72
N GLY A 22 0.42 -10.97 -3.10
CA GLY A 22 -0.65 -11.95 -2.92
C GLY A 22 -1.80 -11.78 -3.91
N TRP A 23 -2.89 -11.20 -3.45
CA TRP A 23 -4.15 -11.17 -4.17
C TRP A 23 -4.51 -9.78 -4.66
N THR A 24 -5.22 -9.73 -5.76
CA THR A 24 -5.81 -8.51 -6.29
C THR A 24 -7.20 -8.82 -6.87
N GLY A 25 -8.02 -7.79 -7.01
CA GLY A 25 -9.29 -7.91 -7.72
C GLY A 25 -10.48 -8.31 -6.89
N GLY A 26 -10.31 -8.51 -5.58
CA GLY A 26 -11.43 -8.87 -4.72
C GLY A 26 -11.02 -9.62 -3.47
N PRO A 27 -11.99 -9.95 -2.62
CA PRO A 27 -11.72 -10.71 -1.40
C PRO A 27 -11.38 -12.17 -1.72
N LEU A 28 -11.05 -12.93 -0.67
CA LEU A 28 -10.75 -14.34 -0.79
C LEU A 28 -11.89 -15.07 -1.52
N GLY A 29 -11.54 -15.84 -2.53
CA GLY A 29 -12.52 -16.57 -3.36
C GLY A 29 -12.98 -15.80 -4.60
N VAL A 30 -12.77 -14.51 -4.68
CA VAL A 30 -13.12 -13.67 -5.83
C VAL A 30 -11.87 -13.14 -6.51
N GLY A 31 -10.93 -12.66 -5.72
CA GLY A 31 -9.68 -12.12 -6.24
C GLY A 31 -8.78 -13.17 -6.83
N LYS A 32 -7.75 -12.71 -7.52
CA LYS A 32 -6.75 -13.57 -8.16
C LYS A 32 -5.37 -13.20 -7.62
N ARG A 33 -4.45 -14.13 -7.71
CA ARG A 33 -3.06 -13.84 -7.38
C ARG A 33 -2.45 -12.88 -8.38
N PHE A 34 -1.58 -12.01 -7.89
CA PHE A 34 -0.77 -11.21 -8.80
C PHE A 34 0.11 -12.12 -9.64
N PRO A 35 0.17 -11.89 -10.96
CA PRO A 35 1.10 -12.63 -11.81
C PRO A 35 2.55 -12.39 -11.37
N ILE A 36 3.36 -13.43 -11.41
CA ILE A 36 4.78 -13.35 -11.03
C ILE A 36 5.52 -12.26 -11.80
N PRO A 37 5.33 -12.10 -13.14
CA PRO A 37 6.00 -11.04 -13.88
C PRO A 37 5.70 -9.64 -13.35
N VAL A 38 4.47 -9.40 -12.87
CA VAL A 38 4.10 -8.11 -12.28
C VAL A 38 4.88 -7.86 -11.00
N THR A 39 4.93 -8.85 -10.12
CA THR A 39 5.69 -8.75 -8.87
C THR A 39 7.16 -8.49 -9.15
N ARG A 40 7.73 -9.20 -10.11
CA ARG A 40 9.14 -9.01 -10.49
C ARG A 40 9.40 -7.61 -11.04
N ALA A 41 8.48 -7.08 -11.86
CA ALA A 41 8.62 -5.73 -12.40
C ALA A 41 8.60 -4.68 -11.29
N ILE A 42 7.74 -4.85 -10.30
CA ILE A 42 7.66 -3.94 -9.15
C ILE A 42 8.96 -3.98 -8.34
N ILE A 43 9.42 -5.17 -8.01
CA ILE A 43 10.67 -5.34 -7.23
C ILE A 43 11.85 -4.74 -7.99
N THR A 44 11.94 -4.99 -9.29
CA THR A 44 13.00 -4.44 -10.13
C THR A 44 12.98 -2.91 -10.13
N ALA A 45 11.79 -2.32 -10.23
CA ALA A 45 11.65 -0.86 -10.18
C ALA A 45 12.13 -0.30 -8.85
N ILE A 46 11.83 -0.96 -7.74
CA ILE A 46 12.29 -0.54 -6.42
C ILE A 46 13.81 -0.63 -6.32
N LEU A 47 14.38 -1.74 -6.74
CA LEU A 47 15.83 -1.96 -6.66
C LEU A 47 16.62 -0.99 -7.54
N ASN A 48 16.04 -0.54 -8.63
CA ASN A 48 16.67 0.42 -9.54
C ASN A 48 16.32 1.86 -9.20
N ASN A 49 15.71 2.10 -8.04
CA ASN A 49 15.33 3.43 -7.56
C ASN A 49 14.41 4.21 -8.52
N LYS A 50 13.65 3.50 -9.33
CA LYS A 50 12.76 4.14 -10.30
C LYS A 50 11.51 4.74 -9.65
N LEU A 51 11.18 4.33 -8.43
CA LEU A 51 10.01 4.83 -7.72
C LEU A 51 10.27 6.10 -6.93
N GLU A 52 11.52 6.50 -6.72
CA GLU A 52 11.84 7.68 -5.92
C GLU A 52 11.26 8.96 -6.50
N ASN A 53 11.28 9.11 -7.81
CA ASN A 53 10.79 10.28 -8.50
C ASN A 53 9.47 10.06 -9.22
N THR A 54 8.83 8.94 -8.99
CA THR A 54 7.56 8.62 -9.62
C THR A 54 6.44 9.39 -8.93
N GLN A 55 5.53 9.92 -9.72
CA GLN A 55 4.34 10.56 -9.16
C GLN A 55 3.49 9.54 -8.44
N THR A 56 2.94 9.95 -7.32
CA THR A 56 2.10 9.10 -6.49
C THR A 56 0.76 9.76 -6.23
N LYS A 57 -0.20 8.95 -5.79
CA LYS A 57 -1.44 9.47 -5.23
C LYS A 57 -1.72 8.74 -3.92
N THR A 58 -2.49 9.37 -3.06
CA THR A 58 -2.82 8.80 -1.76
C THR A 58 -4.14 8.06 -1.83
N LEU A 59 -4.15 6.82 -1.35
CA LEU A 59 -5.38 6.06 -1.16
C LEU A 59 -6.15 6.68 0.01
N LYS A 60 -7.41 7.00 -0.20
CA LYS A 60 -8.19 7.78 0.76
C LYS A 60 -8.40 7.08 2.10
N ILE A 61 -8.77 5.81 2.07
CA ILE A 61 -9.15 5.10 3.29
C ILE A 61 -7.93 4.52 4.00
N LEU A 62 -7.04 3.91 3.24
CA LEU A 62 -5.85 3.27 3.80
C LEU A 62 -4.70 4.23 4.03
N ASN A 63 -4.79 5.43 3.45
CA ASN A 63 -3.80 6.49 3.62
C ASN A 63 -2.38 6.05 3.23
N LEU A 64 -2.30 5.35 2.11
CA LEU A 64 -1.03 4.89 1.55
C LEU A 64 -0.78 5.62 0.23
N ASN A 65 0.46 5.98 -0.02
CA ASN A 65 0.86 6.55 -1.30
C ASN A 65 1.15 5.43 -2.28
N ILE A 66 0.48 5.46 -3.42
CA ILE A 66 0.70 4.48 -4.48
C ILE A 66 1.28 5.17 -5.71
N PRO A 67 2.19 4.52 -6.43
CA PRO A 67 2.72 5.09 -7.66
C PRO A 67 1.64 5.11 -8.75
N LEU A 68 1.69 6.10 -9.61
CA LEU A 68 0.75 6.22 -10.73
C LEU A 68 1.12 5.30 -11.88
N SER A 69 2.40 4.98 -12.03
CA SER A 69 2.85 4.08 -13.08
C SER A 69 4.15 3.39 -12.70
N ILE A 70 4.33 2.19 -13.17
CA ILE A 70 5.57 1.42 -13.05
C ILE A 70 5.82 0.75 -14.40
N ASP A 71 7.05 0.84 -14.89
CA ASP A 71 7.42 0.19 -16.15
C ASP A 71 7.17 -1.31 -16.09
N GLY A 72 6.48 -1.82 -17.10
CA GLY A 72 6.16 -3.24 -17.19
C GLY A 72 4.95 -3.67 -16.37
N VAL A 73 4.26 -2.74 -15.72
CA VAL A 73 3.07 -3.03 -14.93
C VAL A 73 1.89 -2.23 -15.47
N ASP A 74 0.75 -2.92 -15.64
CA ASP A 74 -0.49 -2.25 -16.01
C ASP A 74 -0.89 -1.30 -14.87
N SER A 75 -1.10 -0.04 -15.20
CA SER A 75 -1.44 0.99 -14.21
C SER A 75 -2.72 0.67 -13.43
N ASN A 76 -3.64 -0.06 -14.03
CA ASN A 76 -4.87 -0.47 -13.34
C ASN A 76 -4.59 -1.40 -12.17
N LEU A 77 -3.50 -2.16 -12.21
CA LEU A 77 -3.12 -3.04 -11.11
C LEU A 77 -2.56 -2.29 -9.90
N LEU A 78 -2.15 -1.05 -10.10
CA LEU A 78 -1.59 -0.23 -9.04
C LEU A 78 -2.65 0.45 -8.18
N GLU A 79 -3.89 0.53 -8.66
CA GLU A 79 -5.01 1.08 -7.89
C GLU A 79 -5.95 -0.04 -7.46
N PRO A 80 -5.98 -0.38 -6.18
CA PRO A 80 -6.85 -1.46 -5.71
C PRO A 80 -8.32 -1.27 -6.07
N GLU A 81 -8.81 -0.05 -6.00
CA GLU A 81 -10.21 0.25 -6.32
C GLU A 81 -10.55 -0.14 -7.76
N LYS A 82 -9.63 0.07 -8.69
CA LYS A 82 -9.85 -0.27 -10.09
C LYS A 82 -9.76 -1.77 -10.36
N CYS A 83 -9.10 -2.51 -9.48
CA CYS A 83 -8.97 -3.94 -9.63
C CYS A 83 -10.24 -4.70 -9.24
N TRP A 84 -11.06 -4.12 -8.39
CA TRP A 84 -12.31 -4.74 -7.95
C TRP A 84 -13.42 -4.48 -8.97
N THR A 85 -14.30 -5.47 -9.15
CA THR A 85 -15.44 -5.32 -10.05
C THR A 85 -16.49 -4.36 -9.51
N SER A 86 -16.56 -4.21 -8.18
CA SER A 86 -17.52 -3.30 -7.55
C SER A 86 -16.76 -2.28 -6.68
N PRO A 87 -16.77 -1.00 -7.07
CA PRO A 87 -16.18 0.05 -6.23
C PRO A 87 -16.81 0.15 -4.84
N ILE A 88 -18.12 -0.12 -4.73
CA ILE A 88 -18.82 -0.08 -3.46
C ILE A 88 -18.31 -1.17 -2.53
N LYS A 89 -18.15 -2.39 -3.05
CA LYS A 89 -17.62 -3.50 -2.25
C LYS A 89 -16.18 -3.25 -1.83
N TYR A 90 -15.38 -2.66 -2.70
CA TYR A 90 -14.03 -2.26 -2.35
C TYR A 90 -14.02 -1.28 -1.19
N LYS A 91 -14.85 -0.24 -1.26
CA LYS A 91 -14.91 0.76 -0.20
C LYS A 91 -15.37 0.17 1.13
N GLN A 92 -16.35 -0.72 1.10
CA GLN A 92 -16.80 -1.41 2.30
C GLN A 92 -15.69 -2.23 2.93
N ALA A 93 -14.98 -3.01 2.12
CA ALA A 93 -13.86 -3.83 2.60
C ALA A 93 -12.71 -2.97 3.12
N ALA A 94 -12.39 -1.89 2.44
CA ALA A 94 -11.33 -0.97 2.86
C ALA A 94 -11.67 -0.29 4.18
N ARG A 95 -12.92 0.13 4.36
CA ARG A 95 -13.36 0.74 5.62
C ARG A 95 -13.36 -0.27 6.76
N ALA A 96 -13.78 -1.50 6.51
CA ALA A 96 -13.74 -2.55 7.52
C ALA A 96 -12.30 -2.82 7.96
N LEU A 97 -11.38 -2.89 7.00
CA LEU A 97 -9.96 -3.08 7.29
C LEU A 97 -9.40 -1.89 8.07
N ALA A 98 -9.73 -0.67 7.65
CA ALA A 98 -9.29 0.54 8.34
C ALA A 98 -9.77 0.56 9.79
N SER A 99 -11.01 0.13 10.04
CA SER A 99 -11.54 0.02 11.39
C SER A 99 -10.72 -0.93 12.26
N LEU A 100 -10.33 -2.07 11.69
CA LEU A 100 -9.50 -3.03 12.41
C LEU A 100 -8.13 -2.43 12.75
N PHE A 101 -7.53 -1.69 11.83
CA PHE A 101 -6.26 -1.02 12.10
C PHE A 101 -6.39 0.04 13.19
N VAL A 102 -7.43 0.87 13.13
CA VAL A 102 -7.67 1.91 14.14
C VAL A 102 -7.90 1.27 15.51
N GLU A 103 -8.71 0.23 15.57
CA GLU A 103 -8.97 -0.51 16.81
C GLU A 103 -7.68 -1.10 17.38
N ASN A 104 -6.91 -1.75 16.52
CA ASN A 104 -5.64 -2.34 16.96
C ASN A 104 -4.63 -1.30 17.40
N MET A 105 -4.60 -0.14 16.73
CA MET A 105 -3.68 0.94 17.08
C MET A 105 -3.96 1.47 18.49
N SER A 106 -5.19 1.38 18.97
CA SER A 106 -5.53 1.84 20.32
C SER A 106 -4.81 1.04 21.40
N ASN A 107 -4.26 -0.13 21.06
CA ASN A 107 -3.48 -0.95 21.99
C ASN A 107 -2.04 -0.48 22.13
N PHE A 108 -1.63 0.52 21.36
CA PHE A 108 -0.27 1.02 21.33
C PHE A 108 -0.23 2.49 21.71
N VAL A 109 0.83 2.88 22.39
CA VAL A 109 1.08 4.30 22.70
C VAL A 109 1.95 4.86 21.59
N VAL A 110 1.37 5.68 20.73
CA VAL A 110 2.07 6.30 19.61
C VAL A 110 1.77 7.80 19.58
N THR A 111 2.62 8.55 18.90
CA THR A 111 2.40 9.98 18.71
C THR A 111 1.21 10.20 17.78
N GLU A 112 0.60 11.40 17.86
CA GLU A 112 -0.47 11.78 16.95
C GLU A 112 -0.02 11.73 15.50
N GLU A 113 1.21 12.12 15.24
CA GLU A 113 1.76 12.09 13.89
C GLU A 113 1.75 10.68 13.30
N ILE A 114 2.17 9.70 14.09
CA ILE A 114 2.15 8.29 13.66
C ILE A 114 0.72 7.81 13.48
N ALA A 115 -0.16 8.13 14.42
CA ALA A 115 -1.57 7.72 14.33
C ALA A 115 -2.27 8.29 13.10
N LYS A 116 -1.99 9.54 12.75
CA LYS A 116 -2.58 10.20 11.60
C LYS A 116 -2.07 9.66 10.27
N SER A 117 -0.89 9.07 10.25
CA SER A 117 -0.33 8.51 9.03
C SER A 117 -0.97 7.18 8.62
N GLY A 118 -1.68 6.54 9.54
CA GLY A 118 -2.32 5.26 9.29
C GLY A 118 -3.69 5.36 8.62
N PRO A 119 -4.35 4.20 8.41
CA PRO A 119 -5.70 4.16 7.84
C PRO A 119 -6.70 4.95 8.67
N GLN A 120 -7.69 5.51 7.99
CA GLN A 120 -8.74 6.31 8.60
C GLN A 120 -10.11 5.71 8.32
N CYS A 121 -10.95 5.65 9.34
CA CYS A 121 -12.33 5.19 9.21
C CYS A 121 -13.21 6.35 8.71
N ARG A 122 -13.35 6.49 7.41
CA ARG A 122 -14.20 7.54 6.85
C ARG A 122 -15.21 6.99 5.88
#